data_2774a135819e2b834a02cffad89281c0
#
_entry.id   2774a135819e2b834a02cffad89281c0
#
_cell.length_a   1.000
_cell.length_b   1.000
_cell.length_c   1.000
_cell.angle_alpha   90.00
_cell.angle_beta   90.00
_cell.angle_gamma   90.00
#
_symmetry.space_group_name_H-M   'P 1'
#
loop_
_entity.id
_entity.type
_entity.pdbx_description
1 polymer ?
#
loop_
_entity_poly.entity_id
_entity_poly.type
_entity_poly.pdbx_seq_one_letter_code
_entity_poly.pdbx_strand_id
1 'polypeptide(L)'
;MKGTQVMYEWENDFEPHILERGWRYARSGAVQYITRKKDVIEAVVEGSEYYKVKINYDGHYVLNAYCSCPYAADGNYCKHMAAVLYEIDNDGKDDYEFNETVFEDAVSEDDKPISIDELILKADRSLLERILINLAAGDEQTESRIRVMLAGVSDSADIEELEREIDNIFYAYSDRGGYINYHSAMDFCDDLISYLESKSNQLFDNDQYYDAFELAKYAYIELGNCDIDDDGEIAMISDICYKIWQRAVSDASDVERVLIKNWFVEHSDDGTVVDYMEDTLQDFLRYELASKDELKEEIEHLDKLIEESGESGKCNSVFSSHYGYAIEAIELRMILMKRLGASEEEIDRYRRKHMNFQSVRKYYLKKAQEEDDAEEEIRLLKQGKKLDSESAYLVHSYSQRLIELYHEQKDYQQEKTERREDFLAYQLSTIEDFRGYRKMCSEDEWEKEKSILIKSRSDVSRQCELLAEEGMKPDLFKLIFQQENRLNYLNKYGFLLAEEYAGPILQEYFAYVSGIAEHARNRSAYDELIRYLKRMRQYTGGTEIVQNLCKTWILKYPTRKVMVQELGELLKHI
;
A
#
# COMPACT_ATOMS: atom_id res chain seq x y z
N MET A 1 21.88 -14.84 29.55
CA MET A 1 22.40 -13.55 29.07
C MET A 1 21.46 -13.12 27.96
N LYS A 2 20.63 -12.09 28.21
CA LYS A 2 19.75 -11.51 27.17
C LYS A 2 20.66 -10.79 26.19
N GLY A 3 20.69 -11.23 24.93
CA GLY A 3 21.38 -10.54 23.86
C GLY A 3 20.76 -9.15 23.69
N THR A 4 21.56 -8.13 23.73
CA THR A 4 21.19 -6.76 23.39
C THR A 4 20.83 -6.76 21.91
N GLN A 5 19.54 -6.61 21.59
CA GLN A 5 19.07 -6.41 20.23
C GLN A 5 19.66 -5.08 19.74
N VAL A 6 20.44 -5.11 18.69
CA VAL A 6 20.94 -3.88 18.05
C VAL A 6 19.75 -3.28 17.32
N MET A 7 19.25 -2.16 17.82
CA MET A 7 18.23 -1.37 17.11
C MET A 7 18.91 -0.55 16.01
N TYR A 8 18.45 -0.69 14.79
CA TYR A 8 18.88 0.12 13.65
C TYR A 8 18.20 1.50 13.72
N GLU A 9 18.89 2.56 13.25
CA GLU A 9 18.34 3.92 13.37
C GLU A 9 17.07 4.14 12.54
N TRP A 10 16.92 3.44 11.41
CA TRP A 10 15.75 3.48 10.54
C TRP A 10 14.50 2.79 11.14
N GLU A 11 14.66 1.89 12.11
CA GLU A 11 13.53 1.24 12.79
C GLU A 11 12.63 2.26 13.51
N ASN A 12 13.18 3.42 13.88
CA ASN A 12 12.38 4.48 14.52
C ASN A 12 11.37 5.15 13.58
N ASP A 13 11.48 4.96 12.27
CA ASP A 13 10.58 5.53 11.27
C ASP A 13 9.34 4.65 11.04
N PHE A 14 9.29 3.45 11.61
CA PHE A 14 8.24 2.47 11.44
C PHE A 14 7.49 2.18 12.73
N GLU A 15 6.20 1.91 12.63
CA GLU A 15 5.42 1.42 13.75
C GLU A 15 5.90 0.02 14.19
N PRO A 16 5.91 -0.29 15.51
CA PRO A 16 6.45 -1.55 16.02
C PRO A 16 5.85 -2.82 15.38
N HIS A 17 4.54 -2.82 15.12
CA HIS A 17 3.85 -3.93 14.48
C HIS A 17 4.26 -4.10 13.00
N ILE A 18 4.60 -3.01 12.30
CA ILE A 18 5.09 -3.05 10.92
C ILE A 18 6.52 -3.62 10.87
N LEU A 19 7.37 -3.26 11.84
CA LEU A 19 8.71 -3.82 11.96
C LEU A 19 8.67 -5.34 12.16
N GLU A 20 7.82 -5.83 13.05
CA GLU A 20 7.68 -7.26 13.30
C GLU A 20 7.24 -8.03 12.05
N ARG A 21 6.24 -7.51 11.33
CA ARG A 21 5.79 -8.09 10.05
C ARG A 21 6.87 -8.02 8.98
N GLY A 22 7.59 -6.91 8.87
CA GLY A 22 8.69 -6.75 7.92
C GLY A 22 9.83 -7.73 8.17
N TRP A 23 10.19 -7.94 9.45
CA TRP A 23 11.21 -8.91 9.83
C TRP A 23 10.83 -10.36 9.45
N ARG A 24 9.54 -10.73 9.60
CA ARG A 24 9.05 -12.04 9.16
C ARG A 24 9.12 -12.20 7.65
N TYR A 25 8.72 -11.18 6.90
CA TYR A 25 8.79 -11.17 5.44
C TYR A 25 10.23 -11.33 4.95
N ALA A 26 11.20 -10.63 5.54
CA ALA A 26 12.62 -10.83 5.23
C ALA A 26 13.06 -12.28 5.48
N ARG A 27 12.70 -12.84 6.65
CA ARG A 27 13.10 -14.22 7.02
C ARG A 27 12.40 -15.32 6.24
N SER A 28 11.21 -15.06 5.70
CA SER A 28 10.49 -16.02 4.85
C SER A 28 11.00 -16.06 3.41
N GLY A 29 11.95 -15.20 3.04
CA GLY A 29 12.44 -15.09 1.67
C GLY A 29 11.47 -14.38 0.73
N ALA A 30 10.52 -13.61 1.29
CA ALA A 30 9.55 -12.86 0.50
C ALA A 30 10.18 -11.75 -0.35
N VAL A 31 11.39 -11.33 -0.07
CA VAL A 31 12.12 -10.35 -0.88
C VAL A 31 12.81 -11.06 -2.04
N GLN A 32 12.22 -10.97 -3.23
CA GLN A 32 12.62 -11.76 -4.40
C GLN A 32 13.79 -11.14 -5.17
N TYR A 33 13.80 -9.82 -5.33
CA TYR A 33 14.84 -9.12 -6.10
C TYR A 33 15.20 -7.83 -5.37
N ILE A 34 16.50 -7.66 -5.10
CA ILE A 34 17.05 -6.43 -4.53
C ILE A 34 18.13 -5.91 -5.46
N THR A 35 18.05 -4.64 -5.81
CA THR A 35 19.12 -3.92 -6.49
C THR A 35 19.41 -2.64 -5.72
N ARG A 36 20.71 -2.38 -5.47
CA ARG A 36 21.16 -1.17 -4.79
C ARG A 36 22.04 -0.35 -5.74
N LYS A 37 21.64 0.91 -6.01
CA LYS A 37 22.42 1.87 -6.79
C LYS A 37 22.68 3.10 -5.94
N LYS A 38 23.87 3.21 -5.35
CA LYS A 38 24.23 4.23 -4.36
C LYS A 38 23.27 4.19 -3.17
N ASP A 39 22.48 5.27 -2.98
CA ASP A 39 21.56 5.45 -1.87
C ASP A 39 20.12 4.98 -2.23
N VAL A 40 19.90 4.43 -3.44
CA VAL A 40 18.59 3.96 -3.92
C VAL A 40 18.57 2.44 -3.92
N ILE A 41 17.60 1.87 -3.24
CA ILE A 41 17.30 0.45 -3.19
C ILE A 41 15.99 0.23 -3.94
N GLU A 42 15.98 -0.70 -4.87
CA GLU A 42 14.78 -1.16 -5.57
C GLU A 42 14.63 -2.67 -5.34
N ALA A 43 13.45 -3.09 -4.94
CA ALA A 43 13.17 -4.49 -4.63
C ALA A 43 11.76 -4.88 -5.07
N VAL A 44 11.54 -6.19 -5.22
CA VAL A 44 10.22 -6.78 -5.38
C VAL A 44 9.98 -7.70 -4.19
N VAL A 45 8.86 -7.51 -3.51
CA VAL A 45 8.48 -8.28 -2.34
C VAL A 45 7.19 -9.04 -2.63
N GLU A 46 7.22 -10.33 -2.41
CA GLU A 46 6.07 -11.22 -2.53
C GLU A 46 5.18 -11.08 -1.29
N GLY A 47 3.90 -10.86 -1.52
CA GLY A 47 2.85 -10.81 -0.52
C GLY A 47 1.58 -11.43 -1.12
N SER A 48 0.41 -10.84 -0.90
CA SER A 48 -0.80 -11.21 -1.67
C SER A 48 -0.63 -10.95 -3.17
N GLU A 49 0.29 -10.05 -3.54
CA GLU A 49 0.75 -9.77 -4.90
C GLU A 49 2.25 -9.46 -4.86
N TYR A 50 2.86 -9.27 -6.06
CA TYR A 50 4.24 -8.79 -6.14
C TYR A 50 4.29 -7.27 -6.02
N TYR A 51 4.85 -6.77 -4.91
CA TYR A 51 4.93 -5.35 -4.61
C TYR A 51 6.29 -4.78 -4.95
N LYS A 52 6.31 -3.70 -5.72
CA LYS A 52 7.53 -2.96 -6.04
C LYS A 52 7.85 -2.00 -4.91
N VAL A 53 9.05 -2.12 -4.36
CA VAL A 53 9.55 -1.28 -3.27
C VAL A 53 10.73 -0.48 -3.77
N LYS A 54 10.75 0.82 -3.44
CA LYS A 54 11.87 1.72 -3.72
C LYS A 54 12.18 2.56 -2.50
N ILE A 55 13.41 2.50 -2.01
CA ILE A 55 13.84 3.18 -0.78
C ILE A 55 15.09 3.99 -1.07
N ASN A 56 15.10 5.25 -0.65
CA ASN A 56 16.30 6.06 -0.57
C ASN A 56 16.86 5.94 0.84
N TYR A 57 17.98 5.25 0.99
CA TYR A 57 18.59 4.88 2.26
C TYR A 57 20.07 5.25 2.26
N ASP A 58 20.50 6.09 3.21
CA ASP A 58 21.88 6.59 3.32
C ASP A 58 22.80 5.68 4.13
N GLY A 59 22.32 4.52 4.57
CA GLY A 59 22.99 3.58 5.44
C GLY A 59 22.61 3.68 6.91
N HIS A 60 21.86 4.72 7.31
CA HIS A 60 21.39 4.94 8.67
C HIS A 60 19.91 5.33 8.74
N TYR A 61 19.42 6.15 7.80
CA TYR A 61 18.06 6.70 7.79
C TYR A 61 17.38 6.48 6.46
N VAL A 62 16.07 6.27 6.51
CA VAL A 62 15.20 6.28 5.33
C VAL A 62 14.90 7.72 4.95
N LEU A 63 15.46 8.17 3.83
CA LEU A 63 15.22 9.53 3.33
C LEU A 63 13.87 9.64 2.62
N ASN A 64 13.47 8.59 1.92
CA ASN A 64 12.18 8.46 1.25
C ASN A 64 11.94 6.98 0.91
N ALA A 65 10.70 6.50 1.00
CA ALA A 65 10.33 5.15 0.63
C ALA A 65 8.99 5.10 -0.10
N TYR A 66 8.90 4.19 -1.06
CA TYR A 66 7.71 3.92 -1.86
C TYR A 66 7.47 2.40 -1.91
N CYS A 67 6.21 2.00 -1.82
CA CYS A 67 5.77 0.63 -2.12
C CYS A 67 4.44 0.68 -2.87
N SER A 68 4.25 -0.22 -3.82
CA SER A 68 3.01 -0.31 -4.59
C SER A 68 1.84 -0.97 -3.84
N CYS A 69 2.01 -1.34 -2.57
CA CYS A 69 0.94 -1.96 -1.79
C CYS A 69 -0.13 -0.95 -1.32
N PRO A 70 -1.38 -1.38 -1.10
CA PRO A 70 -2.46 -0.48 -0.68
C PRO A 70 -2.14 0.32 0.58
N TYR A 71 -1.53 -0.30 1.59
CA TYR A 71 -1.17 0.37 2.84
C TYR A 71 -0.16 1.52 2.66
N ALA A 72 0.77 1.38 1.72
CA ALA A 72 1.71 2.45 1.40
C ALA A 72 1.10 3.53 0.50
N ALA A 73 0.03 3.23 -0.23
CA ALA A 73 -0.71 4.22 -1.03
C ALA A 73 -1.32 5.33 -0.15
N ASP A 74 -1.62 5.03 1.12
CA ASP A 74 -2.10 5.99 2.11
C ASP A 74 -0.97 6.82 2.75
N GLY A 75 0.26 6.70 2.26
CA GLY A 75 1.42 7.44 2.76
C GLY A 75 2.13 6.81 3.96
N ASN A 76 1.79 5.57 4.32
CA ASN A 76 2.36 4.87 5.47
C ASN A 76 3.60 4.06 5.08
N TYR A 77 4.53 3.92 5.99
CA TYR A 77 5.63 2.95 5.86
C TYR A 77 5.11 1.54 6.13
N CYS A 78 5.24 0.65 5.14
CA CYS A 78 4.64 -0.69 5.17
C CYS A 78 5.65 -1.80 5.50
N LYS A 79 5.12 -2.99 5.82
CA LYS A 79 5.91 -4.20 6.10
C LYS A 79 6.86 -4.59 4.97
N HIS A 80 6.51 -4.33 3.71
CA HIS A 80 7.36 -4.65 2.55
C HIS A 80 8.60 -3.75 2.50
N MET A 81 8.48 -2.47 2.86
CA MET A 81 9.63 -1.55 3.01
C MET A 81 10.54 -2.01 4.15
N ALA A 82 9.96 -2.35 5.31
CA ALA A 82 10.72 -2.87 6.45
C ALA A 82 11.43 -4.19 6.11
N ALA A 83 10.78 -5.09 5.35
CA ALA A 83 11.39 -6.35 4.92
C ALA A 83 12.65 -6.14 4.07
N VAL A 84 12.60 -5.20 3.13
CA VAL A 84 13.76 -4.85 2.28
C VAL A 84 14.91 -4.28 3.11
N LEU A 85 14.62 -3.45 4.10
CA LEU A 85 15.65 -2.89 4.99
C LEU A 85 16.28 -3.96 5.89
N TYR A 86 15.49 -4.87 6.44
CA TYR A 86 16.01 -6.01 7.22
C TYR A 86 16.90 -6.94 6.39
N GLU A 87 16.54 -7.18 5.13
CA GLU A 87 17.35 -8.00 4.22
C GLU A 87 18.72 -7.37 3.99
N ILE A 88 18.77 -6.07 3.73
CA ILE A 88 20.02 -5.34 3.49
C ILE A 88 20.91 -5.27 4.73
N ASP A 89 20.33 -5.08 5.92
CA ASP A 89 21.11 -5.02 7.15
C ASP A 89 21.63 -6.40 7.57
N ASN A 90 21.00 -7.49 7.11
CA ASN A 90 21.52 -8.85 7.29
C ASN A 90 22.67 -9.17 6.32
N ASP A 91 22.65 -8.62 5.09
CA ASP A 91 23.72 -8.78 4.10
C ASP A 91 24.98 -7.95 4.44
N GLY A 92 24.88 -6.96 5.32
CA GLY A 92 25.99 -6.06 5.70
C GLY A 92 27.13 -6.69 6.51
N LYS A 93 27.23 -8.02 6.59
CA LYS A 93 28.32 -8.74 7.28
C LYS A 93 29.38 -9.32 6.36
N ASP A 94 29.22 -9.22 5.05
CA ASP A 94 30.26 -9.63 4.10
C ASP A 94 30.48 -8.54 3.05
N ASP A 95 31.74 -8.08 2.94
CA ASP A 95 32.21 -7.11 1.94
C ASP A 95 31.94 -7.62 0.51
N TYR A 96 30.99 -7.03 -0.19
CA TYR A 96 30.83 -7.20 -1.62
C TYR A 96 31.13 -5.91 -2.37
N GLU A 97 32.35 -5.84 -2.94
CA GLU A 97 32.64 -4.96 -4.08
C GLU A 97 31.79 -5.36 -5.28
N PHE A 98 30.87 -4.50 -5.70
CA PHE A 98 30.03 -4.71 -6.88
C PHE A 98 30.81 -4.39 -8.15
N ASN A 99 31.18 -5.42 -8.93
CA ASN A 99 31.71 -5.30 -10.27
C ASN A 99 30.60 -5.17 -11.31
N GLU A 100 30.61 -4.10 -12.06
CA GLU A 100 29.63 -3.66 -13.06
C GLU A 100 29.72 -4.44 -14.41
N THR A 101 30.07 -5.70 -14.40
CA THR A 101 30.06 -6.53 -15.63
C THR A 101 29.82 -7.98 -15.25
N VAL A 102 28.62 -8.47 -15.38
CA VAL A 102 28.29 -9.85 -15.81
C VAL A 102 26.77 -9.96 -16.01
N PHE A 103 26.27 -9.51 -17.12
CA PHE A 103 25.17 -10.19 -17.79
C PHE A 103 25.79 -10.87 -19.02
N GLU A 104 25.84 -12.15 -18.96
CA GLU A 104 26.27 -13.20 -19.88
C GLU A 104 27.45 -13.97 -19.31
N ASP A 105 27.13 -15.09 -18.63
CA ASP A 105 27.64 -16.42 -18.87
C ASP A 105 27.43 -17.32 -17.63
N ALA A 106 26.60 -18.36 -17.85
CA ALA A 106 26.67 -19.69 -17.29
C ALA A 106 27.08 -19.84 -15.80
N VAL A 107 26.10 -19.80 -14.89
CA VAL A 107 26.16 -20.59 -13.66
C VAL A 107 25.63 -21.99 -14.01
N SER A 108 26.47 -22.99 -13.91
CA SER A 108 26.10 -24.39 -14.06
C SER A 108 24.99 -24.74 -13.05
N GLU A 109 23.98 -25.47 -13.50
CA GLU A 109 22.77 -25.88 -12.75
C GLU A 109 23.05 -26.74 -11.49
N ASP A 110 24.29 -27.03 -11.14
CA ASP A 110 24.66 -28.02 -10.13
C ASP A 110 24.95 -27.47 -8.71
N ASP A 111 24.90 -26.13 -8.46
CA ASP A 111 25.28 -25.55 -7.15
C ASP A 111 24.19 -24.69 -6.46
N LYS A 112 22.94 -24.77 -6.89
CA LYS A 112 21.85 -24.17 -6.12
C LYS A 112 21.44 -25.12 -4.98
N PRO A 113 21.30 -24.63 -3.72
CA PRO A 113 20.69 -25.44 -2.68
C PRO A 113 19.28 -25.84 -3.15
N ILE A 114 19.03 -27.14 -3.16
CA ILE A 114 17.75 -27.72 -3.58
C ILE A 114 16.68 -27.12 -2.68
N SER A 115 15.63 -26.50 -3.25
CA SER A 115 14.52 -25.95 -2.49
C SER A 115 13.79 -27.07 -1.72
N ILE A 116 13.09 -26.71 -0.63
CA ILE A 116 12.31 -27.68 0.14
C ILE A 116 11.25 -28.35 -0.74
N ASP A 117 10.65 -27.61 -1.67
CA ASP A 117 9.67 -28.15 -2.62
C ASP A 117 10.28 -29.21 -3.53
N GLU A 118 11.48 -28.93 -4.07
CA GLU A 118 12.21 -29.94 -4.88
C GLU A 118 12.62 -31.18 -4.06
N LEU A 119 12.94 -31.01 -2.79
CA LEU A 119 13.22 -32.14 -1.90
C LEU A 119 11.97 -32.97 -1.65
N ILE A 120 10.81 -32.32 -1.40
CA ILE A 120 9.52 -32.98 -1.22
C ILE A 120 9.12 -33.73 -2.48
N LEU A 121 9.23 -33.09 -3.68
CA LEU A 121 8.88 -33.72 -4.96
C LEU A 121 9.81 -34.89 -5.33
N LYS A 122 11.07 -34.88 -4.87
CA LYS A 122 12.06 -35.96 -5.11
C LYS A 122 12.05 -37.04 -4.04
N ALA A 123 11.42 -36.80 -2.87
CA ALA A 123 11.34 -37.75 -1.78
C ALA A 123 10.45 -38.95 -2.16
N ASP A 124 10.82 -40.13 -1.72
CA ASP A 124 9.93 -41.29 -1.87
C ASP A 124 8.74 -41.20 -0.90
N ARG A 125 7.63 -41.76 -1.32
CA ARG A 125 6.37 -41.74 -0.56
C ARG A 125 6.53 -42.23 0.88
N SER A 126 7.33 -43.27 1.10
CA SER A 126 7.52 -43.86 2.43
C SER A 126 8.29 -42.92 3.37
N LEU A 127 9.18 -42.09 2.81
CA LEU A 127 9.88 -41.08 3.59
C LEU A 127 8.93 -39.91 3.97
N LEU A 128 8.09 -39.45 3.01
CA LEU A 128 7.09 -38.43 3.29
C LEU A 128 6.06 -38.88 4.33
N GLU A 129 5.55 -40.12 4.21
CA GLU A 129 4.66 -40.70 5.20
C GLU A 129 5.29 -40.71 6.61
N ARG A 130 6.56 -41.08 6.74
CA ARG A 130 7.26 -41.06 8.05
C ARG A 130 7.45 -39.65 8.58
N ILE A 131 7.76 -38.69 7.72
CA ILE A 131 7.90 -37.28 8.12
C ILE A 131 6.57 -36.75 8.63
N LEU A 132 5.47 -36.96 7.90
CA LEU A 132 4.13 -36.53 8.30
C LEU A 132 3.68 -37.16 9.62
N ILE A 133 3.90 -38.47 9.79
CA ILE A 133 3.58 -39.19 11.06
C ILE A 133 4.40 -38.63 12.22
N ASN A 134 5.68 -38.32 11.99
CA ASN A 134 6.53 -37.76 13.06
C ASN A 134 6.12 -36.32 13.41
N LEU A 135 5.73 -35.51 12.42
CA LEU A 135 5.23 -34.17 12.65
C LEU A 135 3.91 -34.20 13.43
N ALA A 136 2.97 -35.04 13.03
CA ALA A 136 1.71 -35.24 13.74
C ALA A 136 1.90 -35.71 15.18
N ALA A 137 2.86 -36.61 15.44
CA ALA A 137 3.16 -37.08 16.80
C ALA A 137 3.91 -36.04 17.66
N GLY A 138 4.36 -34.93 17.08
CA GLY A 138 5.16 -33.92 17.75
C GLY A 138 4.33 -32.95 18.59
N ASP A 139 3.18 -32.57 18.12
CA ASP A 139 2.25 -31.68 18.82
C ASP A 139 0.82 -31.84 18.26
N GLU A 140 -0.17 -31.55 19.09
CA GLU A 140 -1.60 -31.79 18.82
C GLU A 140 -2.12 -30.83 17.70
N GLN A 141 -1.63 -29.59 17.62
CA GLN A 141 -2.02 -28.63 16.57
C GLN A 141 -1.51 -29.08 15.20
N THR A 142 -0.25 -29.51 15.11
CA THR A 142 0.33 -30.05 13.87
C THR A 142 -0.40 -31.30 13.43
N GLU A 143 -0.81 -32.20 14.36
CA GLU A 143 -1.64 -33.34 14.04
C GLU A 143 -2.99 -32.91 13.44
N SER A 144 -3.67 -31.91 14.05
CA SER A 144 -4.94 -31.39 13.57
C SER A 144 -4.82 -30.75 12.18
N ARG A 145 -3.79 -29.94 11.93
CA ARG A 145 -3.52 -29.37 10.60
C ARG A 145 -3.28 -30.45 9.54
N ILE A 146 -2.51 -31.49 9.85
CA ILE A 146 -2.28 -32.59 8.92
C ILE A 146 -3.59 -33.34 8.65
N ARG A 147 -4.46 -33.53 9.68
CA ARG A 147 -5.78 -34.12 9.51
C ARG A 147 -6.65 -33.32 8.57
N VAL A 148 -6.70 -32.00 8.75
CA VAL A 148 -7.42 -31.06 7.87
C VAL A 148 -6.95 -31.19 6.43
N MET A 149 -5.63 -31.12 6.19
CA MET A 149 -5.06 -31.26 4.84
C MET A 149 -5.36 -32.62 4.19
N LEU A 150 -5.52 -33.69 5.00
CA LEU A 150 -5.85 -35.03 4.54
C LEU A 150 -7.35 -35.28 4.47
N ALA A 151 -8.19 -34.48 5.11
CA ALA A 151 -9.65 -34.62 5.09
C ALA A 151 -10.23 -34.50 3.69
N GLY A 152 -9.57 -33.72 2.78
CA GLY A 152 -9.89 -33.68 1.36
C GLY A 152 -9.77 -35.01 0.60
N VAL A 153 -9.18 -36.05 1.23
CA VAL A 153 -9.01 -37.41 0.67
C VAL A 153 -10.12 -38.38 1.14
N SER A 154 -10.95 -37.97 2.14
CA SER A 154 -12.08 -38.77 2.60
C SER A 154 -13.22 -38.73 1.58
N ASP A 155 -13.71 -39.89 1.16
CA ASP A 155 -14.86 -40.01 0.25
C ASP A 155 -16.22 -39.89 0.99
N SER A 156 -16.21 -39.44 2.26
CA SER A 156 -17.42 -39.32 3.07
C SER A 156 -18.21 -38.07 2.63
N ALA A 157 -19.49 -38.29 2.34
CA ALA A 157 -20.48 -37.24 2.10
C ALA A 157 -21.47 -37.13 3.29
N ASP A 158 -21.08 -37.62 4.48
CA ASP A 158 -21.86 -37.48 5.68
C ASP A 158 -21.68 -36.08 6.28
N ILE A 159 -22.75 -35.31 6.34
CA ILE A 159 -22.72 -33.93 6.83
C ILE A 159 -22.19 -33.82 8.26
N GLU A 160 -22.54 -34.77 9.15
CA GLU A 160 -22.04 -34.80 10.53
C GLU A 160 -20.50 -34.98 10.59
N GLU A 161 -19.92 -35.69 9.61
CA GLU A 161 -18.46 -35.82 9.51
C GLU A 161 -17.81 -34.55 9.00
N LEU A 162 -18.43 -33.90 8.02
CA LEU A 162 -17.95 -32.61 7.45
C LEU A 162 -17.99 -31.50 8.51
N GLU A 163 -19.04 -31.42 9.32
CA GLU A 163 -19.15 -30.48 10.44
C GLU A 163 -18.03 -30.73 11.47
N ARG A 164 -17.76 -31.97 11.83
CA ARG A 164 -16.63 -32.30 12.73
C ARG A 164 -15.26 -31.95 12.17
N GLU A 165 -15.09 -32.01 10.85
CA GLU A 165 -13.86 -31.55 10.19
C GLU A 165 -13.72 -30.03 10.31
N ILE A 166 -14.81 -29.25 10.21
CA ILE A 166 -14.83 -27.79 10.47
C ILE A 166 -14.45 -27.53 11.93
N ASP A 167 -15.06 -28.23 12.91
CA ASP A 167 -14.71 -28.07 14.32
C ASP A 167 -13.21 -28.32 14.58
N ASN A 168 -12.62 -29.31 13.89
CA ASN A 168 -11.19 -29.59 14.00
C ASN A 168 -10.33 -28.45 13.45
N ILE A 169 -10.79 -27.73 12.38
CA ILE A 169 -10.10 -26.56 11.87
C ILE A 169 -10.14 -25.45 12.92
N PHE A 170 -11.30 -25.11 13.45
CA PHE A 170 -11.42 -24.11 14.52
C PHE A 170 -10.53 -24.45 15.72
N TYR A 171 -10.55 -25.70 16.17
CA TYR A 171 -9.73 -26.17 17.28
C TYR A 171 -8.23 -26.08 17.00
N ALA A 172 -7.79 -26.39 15.78
CA ALA A 172 -6.37 -26.38 15.41
C ALA A 172 -5.72 -24.98 15.50
N TYR A 173 -6.53 -23.92 15.38
CA TYR A 173 -6.05 -22.53 15.38
C TYR A 173 -6.44 -21.75 16.64
N SER A 174 -7.38 -22.27 17.44
CA SER A 174 -7.79 -21.63 18.69
C SER A 174 -6.83 -21.92 19.84
N ASP A 175 -6.69 -20.97 20.74
CA ASP A 175 -6.04 -21.19 22.03
C ASP A 175 -6.97 -21.98 22.98
N ARG A 176 -6.52 -22.21 24.23
CA ARG A 176 -7.30 -22.93 25.24
C ARG A 176 -8.62 -22.24 25.64
N GLY A 177 -8.78 -20.98 25.28
CA GLY A 177 -9.98 -20.19 25.52
C GLY A 177 -10.93 -20.14 24.31
N GLY A 178 -10.56 -20.73 23.18
CA GLY A 178 -11.33 -20.69 21.94
C GLY A 178 -11.03 -19.45 21.08
N TYR A 179 -10.02 -18.63 21.43
CA TYR A 179 -9.65 -17.41 20.73
C TYR A 179 -8.62 -17.69 19.63
N ILE A 180 -8.87 -17.19 18.43
CA ILE A 180 -7.94 -17.24 17.29
C ILE A 180 -7.20 -15.90 17.22
N ASN A 181 -5.91 -15.92 17.52
CA ASN A 181 -5.10 -14.70 17.53
C ASN A 181 -4.71 -14.26 16.12
N TYR A 182 -4.35 -12.97 15.97
CA TYR A 182 -3.96 -12.34 14.72
C TYR A 182 -2.94 -13.13 13.88
N HIS A 183 -2.01 -13.82 14.51
CA HIS A 183 -0.96 -14.57 13.82
C HIS A 183 -1.46 -15.88 13.19
N SER A 184 -2.54 -16.41 13.73
CA SER A 184 -3.16 -17.65 13.25
C SER A 184 -4.36 -17.40 12.34
N ALA A 185 -4.91 -16.18 12.34
CA ALA A 185 -6.15 -15.86 11.63
C ALA A 185 -6.06 -16.07 10.12
N MET A 186 -4.96 -15.66 9.48
CA MET A 186 -4.79 -15.85 8.03
C MET A 186 -4.61 -17.34 7.68
N ASP A 187 -3.78 -18.08 8.41
CA ASP A 187 -3.59 -19.52 8.18
C ASP A 187 -4.91 -20.29 8.42
N PHE A 188 -5.67 -19.90 9.43
CA PHE A 188 -7.02 -20.41 9.69
C PHE A 188 -7.97 -20.14 8.52
N CYS A 189 -7.98 -18.90 8.02
CA CYS A 189 -8.80 -18.47 6.90
C CYS A 189 -8.47 -19.30 5.65
N ASP A 190 -7.19 -19.43 5.30
CA ASP A 190 -6.74 -20.18 4.13
C ASP A 190 -7.13 -21.65 4.20
N ASP A 191 -6.94 -22.30 5.36
CA ASP A 191 -7.29 -23.71 5.54
C ASP A 191 -8.82 -23.92 5.52
N LEU A 192 -9.62 -23.06 6.17
CA LEU A 192 -11.07 -23.15 6.15
C LEU A 192 -11.66 -22.91 4.76
N ILE A 193 -11.17 -21.90 4.04
CA ILE A 193 -11.59 -21.63 2.66
C ILE A 193 -11.26 -22.82 1.76
N SER A 194 -10.02 -23.31 1.81
CA SER A 194 -9.59 -24.46 0.99
C SER A 194 -10.46 -25.70 1.26
N TYR A 195 -10.79 -25.93 2.53
CA TYR A 195 -11.67 -27.00 2.93
C TYR A 195 -13.09 -26.83 2.36
N LEU A 196 -13.70 -25.64 2.56
CA LEU A 196 -15.05 -25.33 2.10
C LEU A 196 -15.16 -25.44 0.57
N GLU A 197 -14.19 -24.90 -0.18
CA GLU A 197 -14.16 -25.00 -1.64
C GLU A 197 -14.02 -26.45 -2.12
N SER A 198 -13.13 -27.23 -1.52
CA SER A 198 -12.91 -28.62 -1.89
C SER A 198 -14.15 -29.48 -1.64
N LYS A 199 -14.73 -29.39 -0.43
CA LYS A 199 -15.86 -30.23 -0.04
C LYS A 199 -17.17 -29.80 -0.71
N SER A 200 -17.43 -28.49 -0.82
CA SER A 200 -18.62 -28.03 -1.54
C SER A 200 -18.60 -28.43 -3.01
N ASN A 201 -17.43 -28.37 -3.69
CA ASN A 201 -17.31 -28.86 -5.06
C ASN A 201 -17.58 -30.37 -5.16
N GLN A 202 -17.07 -31.17 -4.23
CA GLN A 202 -17.37 -32.61 -4.18
C GLN A 202 -18.88 -32.88 -3.99
N LEU A 203 -19.55 -32.14 -3.11
CA LEU A 203 -20.99 -32.24 -2.90
C LEU A 203 -21.78 -31.82 -4.15
N PHE A 204 -21.38 -30.74 -4.82
CA PHE A 204 -21.98 -30.29 -6.06
C PHE A 204 -21.80 -31.28 -7.21
N ASP A 205 -20.65 -31.93 -7.32
CA ASP A 205 -20.38 -32.96 -8.33
C ASP A 205 -21.24 -34.22 -8.11
N ASN A 206 -21.74 -34.40 -6.89
CA ASN A 206 -22.64 -35.50 -6.53
C ASN A 206 -24.14 -35.08 -6.46
N ASP A 207 -24.51 -33.90 -6.99
CA ASP A 207 -25.86 -33.33 -6.93
C ASP A 207 -26.42 -33.13 -5.51
N GLN A 208 -25.53 -32.97 -4.51
CA GLN A 208 -25.88 -32.80 -3.08
C GLN A 208 -25.94 -31.30 -2.71
N TYR A 209 -26.83 -30.56 -3.33
CA TYR A 209 -26.91 -29.10 -3.22
C TYR A 209 -27.30 -28.63 -1.82
N TYR A 210 -28.22 -29.34 -1.17
CA TYR A 210 -28.65 -29.00 0.18
C TYR A 210 -27.55 -29.26 1.21
N ASP A 211 -26.79 -30.36 1.06
CA ASP A 211 -25.65 -30.66 1.94
C ASP A 211 -24.53 -29.61 1.78
N ALA A 212 -24.29 -29.10 0.56
CA ALA A 212 -23.35 -28.00 0.34
C ALA A 212 -23.81 -26.69 1.02
N PHE A 213 -25.13 -26.42 1.02
CA PHE A 213 -25.69 -25.32 1.80
C PHE A 213 -25.48 -25.52 3.30
N GLU A 214 -25.78 -26.72 3.85
CA GLU A 214 -25.63 -27.04 5.26
C GLU A 214 -24.17 -26.89 5.70
N LEU A 215 -23.22 -27.39 4.91
CA LEU A 215 -21.77 -27.25 5.16
C LEU A 215 -21.36 -25.78 5.33
N ALA A 216 -21.69 -24.92 4.37
CA ALA A 216 -21.33 -23.51 4.42
C ALA A 216 -22.10 -22.75 5.51
N LYS A 217 -23.34 -23.14 5.78
CA LYS A 217 -24.15 -22.61 6.88
C LYS A 217 -23.49 -22.90 8.23
N TYR A 218 -23.06 -24.15 8.45
CA TYR A 218 -22.39 -24.55 9.68
C TYR A 218 -21.11 -23.73 9.91
N ALA A 219 -20.24 -23.66 8.91
CA ALA A 219 -19.01 -22.89 9.00
C ALA A 219 -19.29 -21.39 9.27
N TYR A 220 -20.35 -20.83 8.67
CA TYR A 220 -20.72 -19.43 8.86
C TYR A 220 -21.21 -19.14 10.28
N ILE A 221 -21.99 -20.06 10.87
CA ILE A 221 -22.48 -19.95 12.26
C ILE A 221 -21.31 -20.07 13.23
N GLU A 222 -20.45 -21.07 13.06
CA GLU A 222 -19.26 -21.23 13.92
C GLU A 222 -18.33 -20.02 13.85
N LEU A 223 -18.13 -19.46 12.64
CA LEU A 223 -17.35 -18.24 12.45
C LEU A 223 -17.99 -17.05 13.21
N GLY A 224 -19.31 -16.90 13.16
CA GLY A 224 -20.03 -15.84 13.86
C GLY A 224 -20.02 -15.97 15.38
N ASN A 225 -19.71 -17.17 15.90
CA ASN A 225 -19.60 -17.44 17.32
C ASN A 225 -18.12 -17.52 17.79
N CYS A 226 -17.16 -17.41 16.88
CA CYS A 226 -15.74 -17.49 17.16
C CYS A 226 -15.18 -16.13 17.62
N ASP A 227 -14.34 -16.15 18.65
CA ASP A 227 -13.57 -14.96 19.06
C ASP A 227 -12.24 -14.95 18.29
N ILE A 228 -12.14 -14.08 17.28
CA ILE A 228 -11.01 -13.99 16.35
C ILE A 228 -10.50 -12.56 16.23
N ASP A 229 -9.19 -12.40 16.19
CA ASP A 229 -8.53 -11.12 15.93
C ASP A 229 -8.45 -10.93 14.39
N ASP A 230 -9.46 -10.27 13.85
CA ASP A 230 -9.76 -10.17 12.42
C ASP A 230 -9.16 -8.92 11.76
N ASP A 231 -8.52 -9.10 10.60
CA ASP A 231 -8.03 -8.02 9.70
C ASP A 231 -8.64 -8.16 8.28
N GLY A 232 -9.84 -8.76 8.20
CA GLY A 232 -10.58 -9.02 6.97
C GLY A 232 -10.80 -10.52 6.67
N GLU A 233 -10.31 -11.43 7.50
CA GLU A 233 -10.41 -12.88 7.33
C GLU A 233 -11.87 -13.35 7.40
N ILE A 234 -12.65 -12.81 8.33
CA ILE A 234 -14.09 -13.12 8.44
C ILE A 234 -14.82 -12.77 7.14
N ALA A 235 -14.52 -11.61 6.54
CA ALA A 235 -15.13 -11.21 5.28
C ALA A 235 -14.76 -12.17 4.13
N MET A 236 -13.53 -12.66 4.06
CA MET A 236 -13.09 -13.62 3.04
C MET A 236 -13.84 -14.95 3.15
N ILE A 237 -13.97 -15.49 4.37
CA ILE A 237 -14.72 -16.74 4.63
C ILE A 237 -16.21 -16.53 4.32
N SER A 238 -16.78 -15.39 4.73
CA SER A 238 -18.18 -15.04 4.46
C SER A 238 -18.49 -15.00 2.96
N ASP A 239 -17.58 -14.44 2.15
CA ASP A 239 -17.70 -14.41 0.70
C ASP A 239 -17.72 -15.80 0.07
N ILE A 240 -16.94 -16.74 0.60
CA ILE A 240 -16.94 -18.15 0.14
C ILE A 240 -18.24 -18.83 0.53
N CYS A 241 -18.71 -18.68 1.75
CA CYS A 241 -20.01 -19.22 2.18
C CYS A 241 -21.14 -18.67 1.31
N TYR A 242 -21.14 -17.37 1.04
CA TYR A 242 -22.11 -16.72 0.16
C TYR A 242 -22.14 -17.34 -1.25
N LYS A 243 -20.97 -17.57 -1.86
CA LYS A 243 -20.84 -18.19 -3.19
C LYS A 243 -21.33 -19.64 -3.20
N ILE A 244 -21.06 -20.40 -2.14
CA ILE A 244 -21.54 -21.78 -2.00
C ILE A 244 -23.07 -21.76 -1.90
N TRP A 245 -23.67 -20.87 -1.09
CA TRP A 245 -25.12 -20.74 -1.00
C TRP A 245 -25.76 -20.33 -2.32
N GLN A 246 -25.16 -19.38 -3.07
CA GLN A 246 -25.64 -18.99 -4.40
C GLN A 246 -25.72 -20.20 -5.34
N ARG A 247 -24.66 -20.99 -5.40
CA ARG A 247 -24.62 -22.19 -6.26
C ARG A 247 -25.63 -23.23 -5.78
N ALA A 248 -25.71 -23.48 -4.48
CA ALA A 248 -26.67 -24.40 -3.91
C ALA A 248 -28.12 -24.01 -4.29
N VAL A 249 -28.49 -22.75 -4.11
CA VAL A 249 -29.85 -22.26 -4.47
C VAL A 249 -30.11 -22.33 -5.97
N SER A 250 -29.10 -22.06 -6.81
CA SER A 250 -29.24 -22.12 -8.28
C SER A 250 -29.65 -23.51 -8.76
N ASP A 251 -29.03 -24.55 -8.22
CA ASP A 251 -29.09 -25.90 -8.76
C ASP A 251 -30.01 -26.83 -7.93
N ALA A 252 -30.40 -26.42 -6.69
CA ALA A 252 -31.28 -27.16 -5.80
C ALA A 252 -32.70 -27.37 -6.37
N SER A 253 -33.35 -28.42 -5.92
CA SER A 253 -34.77 -28.67 -6.19
C SER A 253 -35.67 -27.61 -5.55
N ASP A 254 -36.93 -27.49 -6.04
CA ASP A 254 -37.90 -26.54 -5.48
C ASP A 254 -38.14 -26.78 -3.96
N VAL A 255 -38.09 -28.03 -3.51
CA VAL A 255 -38.25 -28.36 -2.08
C VAL A 255 -37.08 -27.87 -1.27
N GLU A 256 -35.86 -28.12 -1.72
CA GLU A 256 -34.62 -27.67 -1.06
C GLU A 256 -34.53 -26.15 -1.00
N ARG A 257 -34.88 -25.46 -2.10
CA ARG A 257 -34.97 -23.99 -2.12
C ARG A 257 -35.91 -23.44 -1.06
N VAL A 258 -37.06 -24.08 -0.85
CA VAL A 258 -37.99 -23.67 0.21
C VAL A 258 -37.38 -23.87 1.58
N LEU A 259 -36.67 -24.99 1.82
CA LEU A 259 -35.97 -25.25 3.09
C LEU A 259 -34.88 -24.20 3.35
N ILE A 260 -34.06 -23.93 2.35
CA ILE A 260 -33.01 -22.90 2.41
C ILE A 260 -33.63 -21.51 2.71
N LYS A 261 -34.67 -21.12 1.96
CA LYS A 261 -35.34 -19.84 2.18
C LYS A 261 -35.90 -19.71 3.59
N ASN A 262 -36.54 -20.76 4.10
CA ASN A 262 -37.11 -20.75 5.44
C ASN A 262 -36.04 -20.54 6.50
N TRP A 263 -34.89 -21.20 6.35
CA TRP A 263 -33.78 -21.00 7.27
C TRP A 263 -33.32 -19.53 7.31
N PHE A 264 -33.10 -18.89 6.15
CA PHE A 264 -32.73 -17.47 6.11
C PHE A 264 -33.80 -16.55 6.68
N VAL A 265 -35.09 -16.85 6.44
CA VAL A 265 -36.21 -16.08 7.03
C VAL A 265 -36.21 -16.15 8.55
N GLU A 266 -35.86 -17.32 9.10
CA GLU A 266 -35.85 -17.54 10.56
C GLU A 266 -34.59 -16.97 11.24
N HIS A 267 -33.44 -16.93 10.54
CA HIS A 267 -32.13 -16.69 11.18
C HIS A 267 -31.41 -15.41 10.69
N SER A 268 -32.01 -14.61 9.81
CA SER A 268 -31.35 -13.40 9.30
C SER A 268 -31.37 -12.19 10.26
N ASP A 269 -32.10 -12.28 11.39
CA ASP A 269 -32.26 -11.20 12.38
C ASP A 269 -32.64 -11.76 13.76
N ASP A 270 -32.04 -12.86 14.19
CA ASP A 270 -32.37 -13.53 15.46
C ASP A 270 -31.18 -13.69 16.41
N GLY A 271 -30.02 -13.15 16.06
CA GLY A 271 -28.79 -13.28 16.83
C GLY A 271 -28.08 -14.64 16.67
N THR A 272 -28.37 -15.36 15.58
CA THR A 272 -27.66 -16.62 15.24
C THR A 272 -26.18 -16.37 15.02
N VAL A 273 -25.81 -15.19 14.48
CA VAL A 273 -24.43 -14.71 14.28
C VAL A 273 -24.28 -13.30 14.83
N VAL A 274 -23.07 -12.76 14.87
CA VAL A 274 -22.84 -11.36 15.30
C VAL A 274 -23.42 -10.35 14.32
N ASP A 275 -23.84 -9.18 14.82
CA ASP A 275 -24.62 -8.15 14.09
C ASP A 275 -24.12 -7.87 12.67
N TYR A 276 -22.80 -7.67 12.48
CA TYR A 276 -22.23 -7.35 11.15
C TYR A 276 -22.26 -8.54 10.16
N MET A 277 -22.41 -9.76 10.64
CA MET A 277 -22.61 -10.96 9.80
C MET A 277 -24.09 -11.17 9.46
N GLU A 278 -25.03 -10.67 10.28
CA GLU A 278 -26.46 -10.71 9.98
C GLU A 278 -26.78 -9.96 8.68
N ASP A 279 -26.08 -8.86 8.40
CA ASP A 279 -26.23 -8.11 7.13
C ASP A 279 -26.05 -9.02 5.90
N THR A 280 -25.07 -9.94 5.94
CA THR A 280 -24.84 -10.90 4.85
C THR A 280 -26.02 -11.88 4.69
N LEU A 281 -26.60 -12.34 5.79
CA LEU A 281 -27.77 -13.23 5.76
C LEU A 281 -29.01 -12.50 5.21
N GLN A 282 -29.23 -11.25 5.64
CA GLN A 282 -30.33 -10.41 5.15
C GLN A 282 -30.16 -10.10 3.66
N ASP A 283 -28.95 -9.79 3.22
CA ASP A 283 -28.65 -9.54 1.81
C ASP A 283 -28.87 -10.80 0.96
N PHE A 284 -28.48 -11.97 1.46
CA PHE A 284 -28.73 -13.22 0.76
C PHE A 284 -30.23 -13.49 0.61
N LEU A 285 -31.01 -13.30 1.68
CA LEU A 285 -32.47 -13.43 1.64
C LEU A 285 -33.10 -12.44 0.66
N ARG A 286 -32.69 -11.19 0.70
CA ARG A 286 -33.25 -10.08 -0.08
C ARG A 286 -32.92 -10.18 -1.56
N TYR A 287 -31.71 -10.63 -1.90
CA TYR A 287 -31.25 -10.58 -3.28
C TYR A 287 -31.20 -11.95 -3.96
N GLU A 288 -30.88 -13.01 -3.24
CA GLU A 288 -30.73 -14.34 -3.82
C GLU A 288 -32.01 -15.19 -3.78
N LEU A 289 -32.81 -15.02 -2.72
CA LEU A 289 -34.01 -15.80 -2.48
C LEU A 289 -35.31 -15.05 -2.79
N ALA A 290 -35.20 -13.80 -3.23
CA ALA A 290 -36.33 -12.97 -3.60
C ALA A 290 -37.04 -13.50 -4.87
N SER A 291 -38.36 -13.37 -4.90
CA SER A 291 -39.17 -13.56 -6.10
C SER A 291 -38.89 -12.47 -7.15
N LYS A 292 -39.26 -12.74 -8.40
CA LYS A 292 -39.12 -11.73 -9.47
C LYS A 292 -39.85 -10.42 -9.20
N ASP A 293 -40.96 -10.46 -8.46
CA ASP A 293 -41.70 -9.25 -8.16
C ASP A 293 -41.07 -8.46 -7.02
N GLU A 294 -40.54 -9.15 -5.98
CA GLU A 294 -39.73 -8.54 -4.92
C GLU A 294 -38.45 -7.88 -5.51
N LEU A 295 -37.77 -8.52 -6.47
CA LEU A 295 -36.60 -7.93 -7.14
C LEU A 295 -36.94 -6.67 -7.96
N LYS A 296 -38.16 -6.60 -8.56
CA LYS A 296 -38.60 -5.38 -9.27
C LYS A 296 -38.89 -4.23 -8.30
N GLU A 297 -39.52 -4.53 -7.15
CA GLU A 297 -39.75 -3.53 -6.10
C GLU A 297 -38.44 -2.99 -5.56
N GLU A 298 -37.44 -3.86 -5.38
CA GLU A 298 -36.10 -3.45 -4.96
C GLU A 298 -35.42 -2.57 -6.01
N ILE A 299 -35.52 -2.90 -7.29
CA ILE A 299 -35.02 -2.03 -8.38
C ILE A 299 -35.64 -0.64 -8.33
N GLU A 300 -36.96 -0.54 -8.09
CA GLU A 300 -37.64 0.75 -7.95
C GLU A 300 -37.16 1.54 -6.72
N HIS A 301 -36.82 0.84 -5.63
CA HIS A 301 -36.24 1.46 -4.45
C HIS A 301 -34.84 2.00 -4.73
N LEU A 302 -33.97 1.18 -5.36
CA LEU A 302 -32.63 1.59 -5.76
C LEU A 302 -32.64 2.78 -6.74
N ASP A 303 -33.58 2.80 -7.70
CA ASP A 303 -33.74 3.92 -8.63
C ASP A 303 -34.05 5.24 -7.90
N LYS A 304 -34.86 5.21 -6.84
CA LYS A 304 -35.14 6.39 -6.01
C LYS A 304 -33.90 6.85 -5.24
N LEU A 305 -33.16 5.92 -4.64
CA LEU A 305 -31.92 6.25 -3.92
C LEU A 305 -30.89 6.90 -4.84
N ILE A 306 -30.75 6.39 -6.07
CA ILE A 306 -29.82 6.93 -7.06
C ILE A 306 -30.26 8.33 -7.53
N GLU A 307 -31.57 8.55 -7.76
CA GLU A 307 -32.10 9.86 -8.12
C GLU A 307 -31.92 10.90 -7.01
N GLU A 308 -32.26 10.56 -5.77
CA GLU A 308 -32.06 11.44 -4.59
C GLU A 308 -30.59 11.81 -4.39
N SER A 309 -29.69 10.85 -4.59
CA SER A 309 -28.24 11.09 -4.51
C SER A 309 -27.72 11.93 -5.68
N GLY A 310 -28.32 11.82 -6.87
CA GLY A 310 -27.96 12.57 -8.07
C GLY A 310 -28.48 14.01 -8.06
N GLU A 311 -29.65 14.28 -7.46
CA GLU A 311 -30.22 15.64 -7.32
C GLU A 311 -29.44 16.49 -6.30
N SER A 312 -28.76 15.87 -5.33
CA SER A 312 -27.78 16.53 -4.46
C SER A 312 -26.55 17.07 -5.18
N GLY A 313 -26.59 17.18 -6.50
CA GLY A 313 -25.56 17.59 -7.50
C GLY A 313 -24.49 18.63 -7.14
N LYS A 314 -24.23 18.81 -5.85
CA LYS A 314 -23.11 19.57 -5.24
C LYS A 314 -22.25 18.71 -4.33
N CYS A 315 -22.52 17.42 -4.21
CA CYS A 315 -21.69 16.52 -3.40
C CYS A 315 -20.72 15.76 -4.30
N ASN A 316 -19.83 16.52 -4.95
CA ASN A 316 -18.67 15.97 -5.68
C ASN A 316 -17.54 15.51 -4.76
N SER A 317 -17.79 15.41 -3.46
CA SER A 317 -16.82 14.87 -2.53
C SER A 317 -16.96 13.35 -2.50
N VAL A 318 -15.94 12.67 -3.01
CA VAL A 318 -15.71 11.22 -2.91
C VAL A 318 -15.81 10.72 -1.45
N PHE A 319 -15.81 11.64 -0.50
CA PHE A 319 -15.92 11.41 0.94
C PHE A 319 -17.34 11.56 1.51
N SER A 320 -18.37 11.77 0.70
CA SER A 320 -19.72 11.81 1.24
C SER A 320 -20.32 10.40 1.29
N SER A 321 -20.88 10.02 2.43
CA SER A 321 -21.57 8.74 2.61
C SER A 321 -22.65 8.50 1.55
N HIS A 322 -23.38 9.54 1.13
CA HIS A 322 -24.42 9.45 0.10
C HIS A 322 -23.89 9.09 -1.29
N TYR A 323 -22.63 9.43 -1.61
CA TYR A 323 -22.00 9.05 -2.88
C TYR A 323 -21.65 7.56 -2.90
N GLY A 324 -21.18 7.02 -1.79
CA GLY A 324 -20.89 5.59 -1.62
C GLY A 324 -22.17 4.76 -1.83
N TYR A 325 -23.24 5.10 -1.15
CA TYR A 325 -24.55 4.42 -1.28
C TYR A 325 -25.10 4.44 -2.71
N ALA A 326 -24.91 5.53 -3.46
CA ALA A 326 -25.38 5.58 -4.84
C ALA A 326 -24.58 4.66 -5.78
N ILE A 327 -23.29 4.51 -5.56
CA ILE A 327 -22.45 3.59 -6.34
C ILE A 327 -22.88 2.15 -6.08
N GLU A 328 -22.98 1.78 -4.81
CA GLU A 328 -23.44 0.45 -4.38
C GLU A 328 -24.84 0.14 -4.95
N ALA A 329 -25.75 1.11 -4.89
CA ALA A 329 -27.09 0.97 -5.48
C ALA A 329 -27.06 0.75 -7.00
N ILE A 330 -26.16 1.43 -7.74
CA ILE A 330 -26.01 1.24 -9.19
C ILE A 330 -25.46 -0.16 -9.49
N GLU A 331 -24.47 -0.63 -8.75
CA GLU A 331 -23.87 -1.95 -8.94
C GLU A 331 -24.88 -3.05 -8.62
N LEU A 332 -25.55 -2.94 -7.48
CA LEU A 332 -26.58 -3.87 -7.05
C LEU A 332 -27.73 -3.92 -8.08
N ARG A 333 -28.19 -2.77 -8.55
CA ARG A 333 -29.25 -2.72 -9.57
C ARG A 333 -28.87 -3.45 -10.86
N MET A 334 -27.60 -3.38 -11.29
CA MET A 334 -27.13 -4.13 -12.46
C MET A 334 -27.13 -5.65 -12.21
N ILE A 335 -26.79 -6.07 -10.99
CA ILE A 335 -26.87 -7.47 -10.57
C ILE A 335 -28.34 -7.96 -10.65
N LEU A 336 -29.26 -7.18 -10.08
CA LEU A 336 -30.68 -7.51 -10.11
C LEU A 336 -31.27 -7.53 -11.54
N MET A 337 -30.84 -6.61 -12.42
CA MET A 337 -31.18 -6.65 -13.84
C MET A 337 -30.76 -7.96 -14.50
N LYS A 338 -29.53 -8.40 -14.26
CA LYS A 338 -29.02 -9.66 -14.78
C LYS A 338 -29.85 -10.87 -14.31
N ARG A 339 -30.25 -10.89 -13.03
CA ARG A 339 -31.11 -11.92 -12.45
C ARG A 339 -32.50 -11.95 -13.06
N LEU A 340 -33.07 -10.78 -13.39
CA LEU A 340 -34.35 -10.68 -14.08
C LEU A 340 -34.27 -11.07 -15.57
N GLY A 341 -33.04 -11.39 -16.05
CA GLY A 341 -32.79 -11.85 -17.42
C GLY A 341 -32.53 -10.72 -18.42
N ALA A 342 -32.12 -9.53 -17.93
CA ALA A 342 -31.70 -8.45 -18.82
C ALA A 342 -30.42 -8.86 -19.60
N SER A 343 -30.37 -8.46 -20.87
CA SER A 343 -29.16 -8.69 -21.69
C SER A 343 -28.00 -7.83 -21.24
N GLU A 344 -26.76 -8.27 -21.55
CA GLU A 344 -25.55 -7.47 -21.28
C GLU A 344 -25.62 -6.09 -21.99
N GLU A 345 -26.29 -5.99 -23.14
CA GLU A 345 -26.50 -4.72 -23.82
C GLU A 345 -27.43 -3.76 -23.06
N GLU A 346 -28.43 -4.31 -22.37
CA GLU A 346 -29.37 -3.52 -21.55
C GLU A 346 -28.66 -3.03 -20.28
N ILE A 347 -27.83 -3.89 -19.67
CA ILE A 347 -27.02 -3.56 -18.50
C ILE A 347 -25.96 -2.51 -18.87
N ASP A 348 -25.27 -2.66 -20.00
CA ASP A 348 -24.29 -1.67 -20.47
C ASP A 348 -24.94 -0.33 -20.77
N ARG A 349 -26.14 -0.34 -21.41
CA ARG A 349 -26.91 0.88 -21.65
C ARG A 349 -27.32 1.59 -20.35
N TYR A 350 -27.68 0.83 -19.34
CA TYR A 350 -27.96 1.38 -18.02
C TYR A 350 -26.68 1.96 -17.38
N ARG A 351 -25.59 1.20 -17.35
CA ARG A 351 -24.30 1.65 -16.82
C ARG A 351 -23.83 2.96 -17.46
N ARG A 352 -23.96 3.10 -18.79
CA ARG A 352 -23.59 4.33 -19.51
C ARG A 352 -24.40 5.57 -19.11
N LYS A 353 -25.59 5.42 -18.55
CA LYS A 353 -26.34 6.57 -18.02
C LYS A 353 -25.70 7.17 -16.78
N HIS A 354 -24.92 6.40 -16.07
CA HIS A 354 -24.29 6.76 -14.80
C HIS A 354 -22.80 7.11 -14.92
N MET A 355 -22.36 7.58 -16.09
CA MET A 355 -20.97 8.02 -16.33
C MET A 355 -20.52 9.23 -15.49
N ASN A 356 -21.45 9.91 -14.80
CA ASN A 356 -21.15 10.92 -13.79
C ASN A 356 -20.46 10.32 -12.54
N PHE A 357 -20.62 9.02 -12.26
CA PHE A 357 -19.93 8.34 -11.15
C PHE A 357 -18.55 7.84 -11.58
N GLN A 358 -17.56 8.06 -10.71
CA GLN A 358 -16.17 7.70 -10.97
C GLN A 358 -15.99 6.19 -11.18
N SER A 359 -16.63 5.34 -10.37
CA SER A 359 -16.54 3.88 -10.46
C SER A 359 -16.99 3.38 -11.83
N VAL A 360 -18.07 3.96 -12.35
CA VAL A 360 -18.59 3.63 -13.69
C VAL A 360 -17.57 4.01 -14.78
N ARG A 361 -16.95 5.19 -14.68
CA ARG A 361 -15.90 5.59 -15.63
C ARG A 361 -14.67 4.68 -15.52
N LYS A 362 -14.29 4.30 -14.29
CA LYS A 362 -13.17 3.36 -14.06
C LYS A 362 -13.40 2.01 -14.75
N TYR A 363 -14.63 1.49 -14.72
CA TYR A 363 -14.99 0.29 -15.47
C TYR A 363 -14.73 0.43 -16.97
N TYR A 364 -15.19 1.54 -17.58
CA TYR A 364 -14.99 1.75 -19.03
C TYR A 364 -13.55 2.09 -19.38
N LEU A 365 -12.80 2.78 -18.50
CA LEU A 365 -11.36 2.99 -18.67
C LEU A 365 -10.61 1.66 -18.70
N LYS A 366 -10.90 0.78 -17.74
CA LYS A 366 -10.30 -0.56 -17.72
C LYS A 366 -10.65 -1.35 -18.99
N LYS A 367 -11.90 -1.30 -19.43
CA LYS A 367 -12.35 -1.95 -20.64
C LYS A 367 -11.62 -1.42 -21.90
N ALA A 368 -11.49 -0.10 -22.02
CA ALA A 368 -10.76 0.51 -23.13
C ALA A 368 -9.26 0.11 -23.14
N GLN A 369 -8.65 -0.03 -21.97
CA GLN A 369 -7.28 -0.53 -21.80
C GLN A 369 -7.14 -2.00 -22.21
N GLU A 370 -8.08 -2.85 -21.81
CA GLU A 370 -8.11 -4.28 -22.19
C GLU A 370 -8.31 -4.49 -23.68
N GLU A 371 -9.08 -3.60 -24.34
CA GLU A 371 -9.36 -3.61 -25.78
C GLU A 371 -8.31 -2.86 -26.61
N ASP A 372 -7.29 -2.25 -25.95
CA ASP A 372 -6.26 -1.40 -26.58
C ASP A 372 -6.85 -0.22 -27.40
N ASP A 373 -8.02 0.29 -26.94
CA ASP A 373 -8.72 1.43 -27.55
C ASP A 373 -8.26 2.75 -26.95
N ALA A 374 -7.10 3.23 -27.40
CA ALA A 374 -6.49 4.46 -26.93
C ALA A 374 -7.36 5.71 -27.22
N GLU A 375 -8.19 5.71 -28.28
CA GLU A 375 -9.07 6.85 -28.59
C GLU A 375 -10.20 6.96 -27.56
N GLU A 376 -10.82 5.84 -27.22
CA GLU A 376 -11.86 5.80 -26.17
C GLU A 376 -11.26 6.09 -24.80
N GLU A 377 -10.08 5.55 -24.48
CA GLU A 377 -9.38 5.85 -23.21
C GLU A 377 -9.13 7.36 -23.06
N ILE A 378 -8.58 8.03 -24.08
CA ILE A 378 -8.38 9.48 -24.08
C ILE A 378 -9.70 10.25 -23.91
N ARG A 379 -10.76 9.81 -24.58
CA ARG A 379 -12.08 10.43 -24.45
C ARG A 379 -12.61 10.35 -23.02
N LEU A 380 -12.50 9.18 -22.39
CA LEU A 380 -12.97 8.93 -21.02
C LEU A 380 -12.14 9.70 -19.99
N LEU A 381 -10.82 9.75 -20.14
CA LEU A 381 -9.94 10.53 -19.27
C LEU A 381 -10.25 12.02 -19.34
N LYS A 382 -10.46 12.58 -20.55
CA LYS A 382 -10.87 13.97 -20.72
C LYS A 382 -12.25 14.26 -20.10
N GLN A 383 -13.17 13.31 -20.18
CA GLN A 383 -14.47 13.41 -19.52
C GLN A 383 -14.30 13.39 -17.99
N GLY A 384 -13.48 12.48 -17.47
CA GLY A 384 -13.14 12.39 -16.04
C GLY A 384 -12.55 13.69 -15.51
N LYS A 385 -11.58 14.29 -16.19
CA LYS A 385 -11.00 15.59 -15.81
C LYS A 385 -12.05 16.70 -15.62
N LYS A 386 -13.10 16.70 -16.41
CA LYS A 386 -14.19 17.70 -16.30
C LYS A 386 -15.11 17.40 -15.13
N LEU A 387 -15.50 16.14 -14.97
CA LEU A 387 -16.45 15.72 -13.96
C LEU A 387 -15.86 15.72 -12.55
N ASP A 388 -14.59 15.35 -12.42
CA ASP A 388 -13.89 15.24 -11.14
C ASP A 388 -12.99 16.47 -10.86
N SER A 389 -13.29 17.62 -11.46
CA SER A 389 -12.48 18.85 -11.39
C SER A 389 -12.19 19.36 -9.97
N GLU A 390 -13.00 18.97 -8.99
CA GLU A 390 -12.79 19.31 -7.57
C GLU A 390 -11.75 18.41 -6.90
N SER A 391 -11.46 17.24 -7.46
CA SER A 391 -10.45 16.31 -6.94
C SER A 391 -9.12 16.48 -7.66
N ALA A 392 -8.21 17.28 -7.08
CA ALA A 392 -6.89 17.49 -7.64
C ALA A 392 -6.14 16.19 -7.92
N TYR A 393 -6.26 15.20 -7.03
CA TYR A 393 -5.63 13.89 -7.17
C TYR A 393 -6.13 13.12 -8.40
N LEU A 394 -7.45 13.03 -8.60
CA LEU A 394 -8.02 12.32 -9.74
C LEU A 394 -7.66 12.99 -11.06
N VAL A 395 -7.77 14.31 -11.12
CA VAL A 395 -7.46 15.05 -12.36
C VAL A 395 -5.98 14.94 -12.71
N HIS A 396 -5.10 15.01 -11.71
CA HIS A 396 -3.67 14.76 -11.90
C HIS A 396 -3.42 13.33 -12.43
N SER A 397 -4.04 12.31 -11.83
CA SER A 397 -3.95 10.92 -12.29
C SER A 397 -4.40 10.76 -13.76
N TYR A 398 -5.52 11.38 -14.13
CA TYR A 398 -5.99 11.38 -15.51
C TYR A 398 -5.03 12.10 -16.46
N SER A 399 -4.44 13.20 -16.03
CA SER A 399 -3.44 13.96 -16.82
C SER A 399 -2.17 13.14 -17.04
N GLN A 400 -1.67 12.45 -16.00
CA GLN A 400 -0.49 11.59 -16.15
C GLN A 400 -0.74 10.48 -17.19
N ARG A 401 -1.92 9.84 -17.14
CA ARG A 401 -2.26 8.81 -18.14
C ARG A 401 -2.44 9.39 -19.56
N LEU A 402 -3.03 10.57 -19.69
CA LEU A 402 -3.12 11.27 -20.97
C LEU A 402 -1.75 11.60 -21.56
N ILE A 403 -0.80 12.01 -20.72
CA ILE A 403 0.58 12.30 -21.11
C ILE A 403 1.25 11.04 -21.68
N GLU A 404 1.08 9.89 -21.03
CA GLU A 404 1.58 8.60 -21.51
C GLU A 404 0.99 8.25 -22.89
N LEU A 405 -0.33 8.30 -23.03
CA LEU A 405 -1.03 7.98 -24.28
C LEU A 405 -0.62 8.90 -25.44
N TYR A 406 -0.50 10.20 -25.20
CA TYR A 406 -0.02 11.13 -26.22
C TYR A 406 1.44 10.84 -26.62
N HIS A 407 2.27 10.45 -25.65
CA HIS A 407 3.64 10.06 -25.91
C HIS A 407 3.72 8.81 -26.80
N GLU A 408 2.93 7.78 -26.48
CA GLU A 408 2.82 6.53 -27.26
C GLU A 408 2.33 6.79 -28.69
N GLN A 409 1.34 7.69 -28.84
CA GLN A 409 0.81 8.10 -30.14
C GLN A 409 1.73 9.08 -30.89
N LYS A 410 2.84 9.53 -30.26
CA LYS A 410 3.74 10.56 -30.78
C LYS A 410 3.07 11.90 -31.05
N ASP A 411 1.97 12.18 -30.36
CA ASP A 411 1.32 13.50 -30.39
C ASP A 411 1.97 14.43 -29.35
N TYR A 412 3.21 14.83 -29.68
CA TYR A 412 4.02 15.66 -28.79
C TYR A 412 3.41 17.04 -28.49
N GLN A 413 2.51 17.51 -29.36
CA GLN A 413 1.84 18.79 -29.12
C GLN A 413 0.79 18.68 -28.01
N GLN A 414 -0.01 17.63 -28.02
CA GLN A 414 -0.98 17.38 -26.94
C GLN A 414 -0.27 16.99 -25.65
N GLU A 415 0.77 16.15 -25.72
CA GLU A 415 1.60 15.81 -24.57
C GLU A 415 2.15 17.07 -23.88
N LYS A 416 2.75 17.97 -24.64
CA LYS A 416 3.32 19.22 -24.12
C LYS A 416 2.24 20.11 -23.47
N THR A 417 1.09 20.20 -24.09
CA THR A 417 -0.04 20.99 -23.58
C THR A 417 -0.54 20.41 -22.26
N GLU A 418 -0.74 19.09 -22.21
CA GLU A 418 -1.24 18.38 -21.04
C GLU A 418 -0.27 18.48 -19.85
N ARG A 419 1.05 18.30 -20.07
CA ARG A 419 2.08 18.49 -19.04
C ARG A 419 2.06 19.88 -18.43
N ARG A 420 1.88 20.91 -19.29
CA ARG A 420 1.81 22.28 -18.82
C ARG A 420 0.56 22.56 -17.99
N GLU A 421 -0.59 22.10 -18.46
CA GLU A 421 -1.87 22.29 -17.77
C GLU A 421 -1.87 21.58 -16.41
N ASP A 422 -1.44 20.33 -16.37
CA ASP A 422 -1.32 19.55 -15.14
C ASP A 422 -0.40 20.22 -14.12
N PHE A 423 0.78 20.68 -14.58
CA PHE A 423 1.73 21.36 -13.71
C PHE A 423 1.16 22.68 -13.15
N LEU A 424 0.42 23.45 -13.92
CA LEU A 424 -0.15 24.72 -13.46
C LEU A 424 -1.38 24.56 -12.58
N ALA A 425 -2.21 23.56 -12.86
CA ALA A 425 -3.49 23.38 -12.19
C ALA A 425 -3.35 22.81 -10.78
N TYR A 426 -2.40 21.90 -10.56
CA TYR A 426 -2.33 21.11 -9.34
C TYR A 426 -0.96 21.15 -8.68
N GLN A 427 -0.95 21.11 -7.32
CA GLN A 427 0.28 21.14 -6.53
C GLN A 427 0.95 19.74 -6.41
N LEU A 428 0.42 18.72 -7.08
CA LEU A 428 0.85 17.32 -7.00
C LEU A 428 2.03 17.01 -7.94
N SER A 429 2.21 17.80 -9.02
CA SER A 429 3.28 17.57 -10.00
C SER A 429 4.66 17.63 -9.36
N THR A 430 5.52 16.72 -9.79
CA THR A 430 6.86 16.48 -9.25
C THR A 430 7.95 17.31 -9.99
N ILE A 431 9.20 17.16 -9.55
CA ILE A 431 10.35 17.73 -10.28
C ILE A 431 10.58 17.00 -11.62
N GLU A 432 10.22 15.72 -11.69
CA GLU A 432 10.27 14.93 -12.92
C GLU A 432 9.29 15.46 -13.97
N ASP A 433 8.09 15.88 -13.56
CA ASP A 433 7.10 16.49 -14.45
C ASP A 433 7.62 17.83 -15.00
N PHE A 434 8.27 18.63 -14.14
CA PHE A 434 8.93 19.86 -14.53
C PHE A 434 10.03 19.62 -15.58
N ARG A 435 10.91 18.65 -15.32
CA ARG A 435 11.96 18.23 -16.25
C ARG A 435 11.38 17.66 -17.55
N GLY A 436 10.30 16.90 -17.45
CA GLY A 436 9.59 16.34 -18.60
C GLY A 436 9.06 17.43 -19.52
N TYR A 437 8.41 18.45 -18.97
CA TYR A 437 7.94 19.60 -19.74
C TYR A 437 9.10 20.43 -20.33
N ARG A 438 10.16 20.67 -19.55
CA ARG A 438 11.37 21.37 -20.02
C ARG A 438 11.96 20.75 -21.28
N LYS A 439 12.07 19.41 -21.32
CA LYS A 439 12.61 18.67 -22.49
C LYS A 439 11.82 18.91 -23.77
N MET A 440 10.55 19.29 -23.66
CA MET A 440 9.66 19.56 -24.80
C MET A 440 9.65 21.03 -25.23
N CYS A 441 10.31 21.90 -24.47
CA CYS A 441 10.39 23.34 -24.77
C CYS A 441 11.69 23.68 -25.50
N SER A 442 11.62 24.65 -26.45
CA SER A 442 12.83 25.34 -26.93
C SER A 442 13.40 26.22 -25.82
N GLU A 443 14.67 26.63 -25.92
CA GLU A 443 15.30 27.52 -24.92
C GLU A 443 14.53 28.84 -24.78
N ASP A 444 14.06 29.43 -25.88
CA ASP A 444 13.31 30.71 -25.88
C ASP A 444 11.93 30.58 -25.23
N GLU A 445 11.29 29.43 -25.38
CA GLU A 445 10.03 29.10 -24.70
C GLU A 445 10.28 28.87 -23.21
N TRP A 446 11.32 28.07 -22.88
CA TRP A 446 11.64 27.76 -21.51
C TRP A 446 11.94 28.97 -20.66
N GLU A 447 12.72 29.92 -21.19
CA GLU A 447 13.03 31.16 -20.48
C GLU A 447 11.77 31.97 -20.09
N LYS A 448 10.68 31.84 -20.86
CA LYS A 448 9.41 32.50 -20.55
C LYS A 448 8.57 31.69 -19.57
N GLU A 449 8.56 30.37 -19.71
CA GLU A 449 7.68 29.46 -18.94
C GLU A 449 8.21 29.15 -17.53
N LYS A 450 9.52 28.94 -17.34
CA LYS A 450 10.11 28.51 -16.08
C LYS A 450 9.68 29.35 -14.87
N SER A 451 9.68 30.67 -15.03
CA SER A 451 9.28 31.59 -13.95
C SER A 451 7.78 31.50 -13.62
N ILE A 452 6.94 31.22 -14.62
CA ILE A 452 5.50 31.04 -14.45
C ILE A 452 5.25 29.74 -13.66
N LEU A 453 5.88 28.64 -14.06
CA LEU A 453 5.75 27.34 -13.43
C LEU A 453 6.24 27.35 -11.98
N ILE A 454 7.41 27.94 -11.72
CA ILE A 454 7.95 28.05 -10.36
C ILE A 454 7.02 28.86 -9.44
N LYS A 455 6.52 30.00 -9.91
CA LYS A 455 5.60 30.85 -9.14
C LYS A 455 4.21 30.25 -8.96
N SER A 456 3.81 29.27 -9.77
CA SER A 456 2.54 28.59 -9.61
C SER A 456 2.52 27.67 -8.37
N ARG A 457 3.70 27.32 -7.82
CA ARG A 457 3.78 26.50 -6.59
C ARG A 457 3.46 27.35 -5.37
N SER A 458 2.59 26.84 -4.49
CA SER A 458 2.26 27.49 -3.22
C SER A 458 3.26 27.14 -2.12
N ASP A 459 3.88 25.95 -2.20
CA ASP A 459 4.88 25.48 -1.24
C ASP A 459 6.26 26.07 -1.52
N VAL A 460 6.78 26.76 -0.52
CA VAL A 460 8.12 27.38 -0.58
C VAL A 460 9.23 26.35 -0.79
N SER A 461 9.10 25.15 -0.20
CA SER A 461 10.10 24.09 -0.36
C SER A 461 10.18 23.66 -1.81
N ARG A 462 9.03 23.48 -2.46
CA ARG A 462 8.96 23.13 -3.88
C ARG A 462 9.47 24.28 -4.76
N GLN A 463 9.17 25.52 -4.45
CA GLN A 463 9.74 26.67 -5.18
C GLN A 463 11.27 26.71 -5.08
N CYS A 464 11.82 26.48 -3.88
CA CYS A 464 13.27 26.42 -3.68
C CYS A 464 13.92 25.27 -4.47
N GLU A 465 13.27 24.12 -4.53
CA GLU A 465 13.73 22.96 -5.31
C GLU A 465 13.82 23.29 -6.80
N LEU A 466 12.77 23.89 -7.37
CA LEU A 466 12.73 24.26 -8.79
C LEU A 466 13.72 25.40 -9.11
N LEU A 467 13.86 26.40 -8.23
CA LEU A 467 14.85 27.46 -8.39
C LEU A 467 16.28 26.94 -8.34
N ALA A 468 16.54 25.95 -7.48
CA ALA A 468 17.84 25.29 -7.38
C ALA A 468 18.13 24.46 -8.63
N GLU A 469 17.14 23.73 -9.15
CA GLU A 469 17.25 22.95 -10.40
C GLU A 469 17.62 23.84 -11.60
N GLU A 470 17.00 25.02 -11.71
CA GLU A 470 17.25 25.97 -12.79
C GLU A 470 18.49 26.87 -12.56
N GLY A 471 19.19 26.69 -11.44
CA GLY A 471 20.35 27.52 -11.11
C GLY A 471 20.02 28.99 -10.88
N MET A 472 18.75 29.31 -10.55
CA MET A 472 18.29 30.70 -10.34
C MET A 472 18.70 31.20 -8.95
N LYS A 473 20.01 31.30 -8.72
CA LYS A 473 20.60 31.60 -7.40
C LYS A 473 20.07 32.90 -6.76
N PRO A 474 19.90 34.04 -7.49
CA PRO A 474 19.39 35.28 -6.89
C PRO A 474 17.95 35.13 -6.35
N ASP A 475 17.09 34.46 -7.11
CA ASP A 475 15.69 34.23 -6.70
C ASP A 475 15.60 33.25 -5.56
N LEU A 476 16.40 32.17 -5.58
CA LEU A 476 16.52 31.21 -4.51
C LEU A 476 16.99 31.87 -3.20
N PHE A 477 18.03 32.69 -3.27
CA PHE A 477 18.51 33.45 -2.11
C PHE A 477 17.43 34.37 -1.56
N LYS A 478 16.78 35.17 -2.42
CA LYS A 478 15.70 36.07 -2.03
C LYS A 478 14.54 35.32 -1.36
N LEU A 479 14.11 34.20 -1.93
CA LEU A 479 13.00 33.40 -1.39
C LEU A 479 13.35 32.84 -0.01
N ILE A 480 14.55 32.27 0.15
CA ILE A 480 15.03 31.70 1.42
C ILE A 480 15.08 32.78 2.51
N PHE A 481 15.63 33.96 2.20
CA PHE A 481 15.79 35.02 3.20
C PHE A 481 14.50 35.74 3.59
N GLN A 482 13.41 35.49 2.87
CA GLN A 482 12.06 35.91 3.24
C GLN A 482 11.39 34.97 4.25
N GLN A 483 11.96 33.79 4.51
CA GLN A 483 11.35 32.81 5.42
C GLN A 483 11.83 32.99 6.85
N GLU A 484 10.95 32.77 7.82
CA GLU A 484 11.32 32.76 9.23
C GLU A 484 12.23 31.57 9.57
N ASN A 485 11.95 30.40 8.99
CA ASN A 485 12.71 29.17 9.17
C ASN A 485 13.84 28.99 8.12
N ARG A 486 14.45 30.08 7.68
CA ARG A 486 15.45 30.11 6.60
C ARG A 486 16.66 29.20 6.80
N LEU A 487 17.02 28.93 8.05
CA LEU A 487 18.12 28.00 8.38
C LEU A 487 17.89 26.59 7.79
N ASN A 488 16.66 26.10 7.79
CA ASN A 488 16.33 24.79 7.22
C ASN A 488 16.62 24.79 5.71
N TYR A 489 16.21 25.84 5.01
CA TYR A 489 16.49 25.99 3.58
C TYR A 489 17.96 26.21 3.29
N LEU A 490 18.68 27.02 4.11
CA LEU A 490 20.14 27.20 4.00
C LEU A 490 20.89 25.88 4.25
N ASN A 491 20.39 25.03 5.15
CA ASN A 491 20.95 23.71 5.38
C ASN A 491 20.86 22.82 4.14
N LYS A 492 19.81 22.97 3.32
CA LYS A 492 19.56 22.20 2.10
C LYS A 492 20.19 22.82 0.85
N TYR A 493 20.13 24.13 0.70
CA TYR A 493 20.49 24.81 -0.56
C TYR A 493 21.66 25.79 -0.42
N GLY A 494 22.15 26.05 0.80
CA GLY A 494 23.18 27.06 1.05
C GLY A 494 24.49 26.81 0.30
N PHE A 495 24.83 25.56 0.02
CA PHE A 495 26.03 25.20 -0.74
C PHE A 495 25.96 25.72 -2.21
N LEU A 496 24.76 25.78 -2.81
CA LEU A 496 24.56 26.35 -4.15
C LEU A 496 24.78 27.88 -4.17
N LEU A 497 24.61 28.52 -3.03
CA LEU A 497 24.69 29.97 -2.83
C LEU A 497 26.06 30.41 -2.26
N ALA A 498 26.96 29.45 -1.99
CA ALA A 498 28.19 29.69 -1.24
C ALA A 498 29.14 30.68 -1.87
N GLU A 499 29.24 30.73 -3.22
CA GLU A 499 30.14 31.63 -3.93
C GLU A 499 29.72 33.11 -3.87
N GLU A 500 28.42 33.37 -4.03
CA GLU A 500 27.89 34.72 -4.20
C GLU A 500 27.36 35.33 -2.89
N TYR A 501 26.85 34.47 -1.99
CA TYR A 501 26.10 34.88 -0.79
C TYR A 501 26.71 34.40 0.52
N ALA A 502 28.01 34.01 0.57
CA ALA A 502 28.67 33.50 1.76
C ALA A 502 28.49 34.41 2.99
N GLY A 503 28.65 35.72 2.84
CA GLY A 503 28.56 36.68 3.95
C GLY A 503 27.20 36.63 4.70
N PRO A 504 26.09 36.89 4.00
CA PRO A 504 24.75 36.79 4.61
C PRO A 504 24.46 35.41 5.21
N ILE A 505 24.86 34.32 4.56
CA ILE A 505 24.64 32.95 5.07
C ILE A 505 25.45 32.73 6.36
N LEU A 506 26.71 33.16 6.38
CA LEU A 506 27.55 33.06 7.60
C LEU A 506 27.01 33.90 8.75
N GLN A 507 26.36 35.05 8.49
CA GLN A 507 25.70 35.83 9.53
C GLN A 507 24.54 35.07 10.20
N GLU A 508 23.73 34.37 9.39
CA GLU A 508 22.63 33.56 9.92
C GLU A 508 23.16 32.39 10.74
N TYR A 509 24.15 31.68 10.24
CA TYR A 509 24.76 30.60 11.01
C TYR A 509 25.47 31.10 12.27
N PHE A 510 26.13 32.23 12.20
CA PHE A 510 26.77 32.87 13.37
C PHE A 510 25.76 33.18 14.48
N ALA A 511 24.62 33.80 14.10
CA ALA A 511 23.55 34.10 15.06
C ALA A 511 23.02 32.82 15.71
N TYR A 512 22.76 31.80 14.91
CA TYR A 512 22.25 30.52 15.40
C TYR A 512 23.22 29.78 16.33
N VAL A 513 24.49 29.60 15.92
CA VAL A 513 25.50 28.91 16.74
C VAL A 513 25.81 29.67 18.03
N SER A 514 25.73 31.01 18.00
CA SER A 514 25.91 31.82 19.20
C SER A 514 24.79 31.59 20.22
N GLY A 515 23.55 31.48 19.75
CA GLY A 515 22.41 31.09 20.60
C GLY A 515 22.56 29.69 21.19
N ILE A 516 22.96 28.70 20.39
CA ILE A 516 23.25 27.35 20.91
C ILE A 516 24.37 27.40 21.95
N ALA A 517 25.50 28.04 21.63
CA ALA A 517 26.63 28.11 22.55
C ALA A 517 26.30 28.74 23.91
N GLU A 518 25.38 29.70 23.94
CA GLU A 518 24.94 30.33 25.18
C GLU A 518 24.08 29.40 26.04
N HIS A 519 23.16 28.67 25.43
CA HIS A 519 22.11 27.90 26.12
C HIS A 519 22.39 26.40 26.24
N ALA A 520 23.33 25.85 25.46
CA ALA A 520 23.63 24.42 25.45
C ALA A 520 24.04 23.89 26.84
N ARG A 521 23.42 22.79 27.26
CA ARG A 521 23.66 22.12 28.55
C ARG A 521 23.85 20.61 28.42
N ASN A 522 23.62 20.03 27.24
CA ASN A 522 23.69 18.59 27.00
C ASN A 522 24.52 18.27 25.76
N ARG A 523 24.84 16.99 25.60
CA ARG A 523 25.70 16.51 24.51
C ARG A 523 25.09 16.76 23.13
N SER A 524 23.80 16.52 22.96
CA SER A 524 23.10 16.72 21.68
C SER A 524 23.23 18.17 21.17
N ALA A 525 23.08 19.17 22.06
CA ALA A 525 23.27 20.57 21.71
C ALA A 525 24.74 20.90 21.33
N TYR A 526 25.73 20.23 21.95
CA TYR A 526 27.13 20.38 21.57
C TYR A 526 27.42 19.73 20.21
N ASP A 527 26.87 18.56 19.93
CA ASP A 527 26.99 17.88 18.63
C ASP A 527 26.37 18.75 17.53
N GLU A 528 25.22 19.34 17.79
CA GLU A 528 24.58 20.29 16.88
C GLU A 528 25.47 21.54 16.63
N LEU A 529 26.02 22.12 17.67
CA LEU A 529 26.94 23.26 17.58
C LEU A 529 28.14 22.93 16.65
N ILE A 530 28.79 21.79 16.90
CA ILE A 530 29.95 21.35 16.11
C ILE A 530 29.56 21.09 14.65
N ARG A 531 28.40 20.50 14.42
CA ARG A 531 27.87 20.26 13.05
C ARG A 531 27.72 21.56 12.27
N TYR A 532 27.13 22.59 12.87
CA TYR A 532 26.99 23.90 12.23
C TYR A 532 28.33 24.63 12.05
N LEU A 533 29.25 24.56 13.01
CA LEU A 533 30.60 25.10 12.86
C LEU A 533 31.35 24.43 11.70
N LYS A 534 31.26 23.11 11.55
CA LYS A 534 31.83 22.38 10.41
C LYS A 534 31.20 22.87 9.08
N ARG A 535 29.89 23.10 9.05
CA ARG A 535 29.20 23.62 7.86
C ARG A 535 29.65 25.04 7.51
N MET A 536 29.80 25.93 8.48
CA MET A 536 30.28 27.29 8.25
C MET A 536 31.64 27.34 7.55
N ARG A 537 32.51 26.37 7.81
CA ARG A 537 33.84 26.28 7.17
C ARG A 537 33.79 26.07 5.65
N GLN A 538 32.68 25.60 5.14
CA GLN A 538 32.50 25.38 3.69
C GLN A 538 32.31 26.68 2.91
N TYR A 539 32.10 27.81 3.60
CA TYR A 539 31.86 29.12 3.00
C TYR A 539 33.11 29.98 3.07
N THR A 540 33.31 30.83 2.06
CA THR A 540 34.42 31.76 2.03
C THR A 540 34.46 32.66 3.27
N GLY A 541 35.55 32.70 3.99
CA GLY A 541 35.68 33.41 5.27
C GLY A 541 35.18 32.65 6.51
N GLY A 542 34.46 31.54 6.31
CA GLY A 542 33.87 30.78 7.43
C GLY A 542 34.92 30.14 8.35
N THR A 543 36.05 29.69 7.83
CA THR A 543 37.14 29.10 8.63
C THR A 543 37.66 30.07 9.67
N GLU A 544 37.90 31.33 9.31
CA GLU A 544 38.39 32.35 10.25
C GLU A 544 37.37 32.67 11.35
N ILE A 545 36.10 32.78 10.94
CA ILE A 545 34.97 33.02 11.88
C ILE A 545 34.91 31.85 12.88
N VAL A 546 34.95 30.62 12.43
CA VAL A 546 34.88 29.43 13.30
C VAL A 546 36.06 29.37 14.26
N GLN A 547 37.27 29.65 13.78
CA GLN A 547 38.46 29.72 14.65
C GLN A 547 38.27 30.75 15.79
N ASN A 548 37.81 31.93 15.46
CA ASN A 548 37.58 33.00 16.43
C ASN A 548 36.45 32.62 17.43
N LEU A 549 35.37 32.01 16.96
CA LEU A 549 34.28 31.52 17.83
C LEU A 549 34.79 30.43 18.79
N CYS A 550 35.48 29.42 18.30
CA CYS A 550 36.02 28.34 19.13
C CYS A 550 36.96 28.88 20.22
N LYS A 551 37.92 29.75 19.87
CA LYS A 551 38.81 30.37 20.85
C LYS A 551 38.05 31.18 21.89
N THR A 552 37.07 31.97 21.45
CA THR A 552 36.24 32.81 22.35
C THR A 552 35.43 31.96 23.32
N TRP A 553 34.77 30.91 22.84
CA TRP A 553 33.89 30.10 23.70
C TRP A 553 34.64 29.16 24.63
N ILE A 554 35.83 28.68 24.24
CA ILE A 554 36.70 27.94 25.17
C ILE A 554 37.06 28.81 26.38
N LEU A 555 37.37 30.09 26.16
CA LEU A 555 37.68 31.04 27.25
C LEU A 555 36.43 31.46 28.03
N LYS A 556 35.27 31.63 27.37
CA LYS A 556 34.05 32.11 27.98
C LYS A 556 33.34 31.02 28.82
N TYR A 557 33.45 29.75 28.43
CA TYR A 557 32.75 28.64 29.06
C TYR A 557 33.67 27.53 29.60
N PRO A 558 34.69 27.81 30.44
CA PRO A 558 35.69 26.85 30.87
C PRO A 558 35.12 25.67 31.68
N THR A 559 33.96 25.84 32.31
CA THR A 559 33.28 24.82 33.12
C THR A 559 32.53 23.77 32.26
N ARG A 560 32.28 24.03 30.99
CA ARG A 560 31.56 23.12 30.08
C ARG A 560 32.58 22.19 29.40
N LYS A 561 33.15 21.25 30.17
CA LYS A 561 34.29 20.41 29.75
C LYS A 561 34.11 19.72 28.40
N VAL A 562 32.94 19.14 28.14
CA VAL A 562 32.60 18.45 26.86
C VAL A 562 32.64 19.45 25.70
N MET A 563 31.98 20.58 25.82
CA MET A 563 31.97 21.63 24.80
C MET A 563 33.41 22.12 24.50
N VAL A 564 34.20 22.38 25.54
CA VAL A 564 35.58 22.82 25.41
C VAL A 564 36.44 21.76 24.69
N GLN A 565 36.24 20.51 25.00
CA GLN A 565 36.93 19.41 24.34
C GLN A 565 36.59 19.35 22.85
N GLU A 566 35.32 19.33 22.51
CA GLU A 566 34.85 19.27 21.12
C GLU A 566 35.32 20.48 20.29
N LEU A 567 35.22 21.69 20.86
CA LEU A 567 35.75 22.90 20.19
C LEU A 567 37.30 22.84 20.04
N GLY A 568 38.01 22.27 21.02
CA GLY A 568 39.45 22.07 20.94
C GLY A 568 39.85 21.06 19.87
N GLU A 569 39.08 19.97 19.73
CA GLU A 569 39.30 19.00 18.64
C GLU A 569 39.03 19.65 17.30
N LEU A 570 37.93 20.41 17.16
CA LEU A 570 37.64 21.12 15.92
C LEU A 570 38.75 22.07 15.50
N LEU A 571 39.38 22.78 16.48
CA LEU A 571 40.50 23.69 16.22
C LEU A 571 41.78 22.99 15.72
N LYS A 572 42.02 21.74 16.12
CA LYS A 572 43.18 20.96 15.63
C LYS A 572 43.07 20.59 14.15
N HIS A 573 41.84 20.56 13.64
CA HIS A 573 41.52 20.22 12.23
C HIS A 573 41.25 21.45 11.35
N ILE A 574 41.49 22.63 11.85
CA ILE A 574 41.43 23.92 11.14
C ILE A 574 42.82 24.48 10.90
#